data_fa1a88e923bdc76b596eeb4940e3065d
#
_entry.id   fa1a88e923bdc76b596eeb4940e3065d
#
_cell.length_a   1.000
_cell.length_b   1.000
_cell.length_c   1.000
_cell.angle_alpha   90.00
_cell.angle_beta   90.00
_cell.angle_gamma   90.00
#
_symmetry.space_group_name_H-M   'P 1'
#
loop_
_entity.id
_entity.type
_entity.pdbx_description
1 polymer ?
#
loop_
_entity_poly.entity_id
_entity_poly.type
_entity_poly.pdbx_seq_one_letter_code
_entity_poly.pdbx_strand_id
1 'polypeptide(L)'
;MSETLTTNKYPLLIDSFNRKHNYLRISLTDSCNFRCTYCMPDEHQHFLPHNKLMTADEIEQLAKIFVNHGVNKIRLTGGEPMVRKDFADIITRLAKLNVELLITTNGSLIHKHIATLIENGISSVNVSLDSLKPSTFEQLTKRNQFEKVWNNIQLLLNHNIRIKINAVAIHGKIESEIEDFIQLTKHLPIHVRFIEFMPFTGNHWNKEKVITADEMLEIVNQNFDTIKLQDEKHETAKKYKVIGHEGTFAFITTMSNQFCGECNRLRLTAEGKIKNCLFGKDELDLLEALRKNEDVSTIILQSVMSKHAIMGGQFNEGYNYTDASKIVNRSMIEIGG
;
A
#
# COMPACT_ATOMS: atom_id res chain seq x y z
N MET A 1 -35.84 8.60 -11.24
CA MET A 1 -34.69 8.18 -12.05
C MET A 1 -34.42 6.73 -11.71
N SER A 2 -34.69 5.80 -12.60
CA SER A 2 -34.50 4.37 -12.39
C SER A 2 -33.00 4.05 -12.44
N GLU A 3 -32.42 3.62 -11.32
CA GLU A 3 -31.11 2.97 -11.32
C GLU A 3 -31.21 1.72 -12.19
N THR A 4 -30.60 1.76 -13.36
CA THR A 4 -30.34 0.58 -14.17
C THR A 4 -29.38 -0.31 -13.37
N LEU A 5 -29.92 -1.31 -12.70
CA LEU A 5 -29.18 -2.44 -12.15
C LEU A 5 -28.48 -3.16 -13.31
N THR A 6 -27.26 -2.77 -13.61
CA THR A 6 -26.35 -3.59 -14.43
C THR A 6 -26.10 -4.88 -13.68
N THR A 7 -26.80 -5.95 -14.06
CA THR A 7 -26.53 -7.29 -13.54
C THR A 7 -25.09 -7.65 -13.91
N ASN A 8 -24.21 -7.63 -12.93
CA ASN A 8 -22.83 -8.10 -13.11
C ASN A 8 -22.88 -9.54 -13.60
N LYS A 9 -22.31 -9.82 -14.77
CA LYS A 9 -22.25 -11.17 -15.36
C LYS A 9 -21.49 -12.17 -14.47
N TYR A 10 -20.66 -11.67 -13.57
CA TYR A 10 -19.81 -12.43 -12.65
C TYR A 10 -20.22 -12.16 -11.20
N PRO A 11 -20.10 -13.17 -10.30
CA PRO A 11 -20.40 -12.99 -8.88
C PRO A 11 -19.44 -11.99 -8.26
N LEU A 12 -19.93 -11.14 -7.33
CA LEU A 12 -19.10 -10.21 -6.58
C LEU A 12 -18.17 -10.98 -5.64
N LEU A 13 -16.99 -10.40 -5.38
CA LEU A 13 -16.02 -10.96 -4.44
C LEU A 13 -16.46 -10.66 -3.00
N ILE A 14 -17.25 -11.57 -2.43
CA ILE A 14 -17.76 -11.51 -1.06
C ILE A 14 -17.20 -12.70 -0.29
N ASP A 15 -16.58 -12.47 0.86
CA ASP A 15 -16.03 -13.54 1.68
C ASP A 15 -17.05 -14.14 2.66
N SER A 16 -16.64 -15.16 3.41
CA SER A 16 -17.49 -15.85 4.40
C SER A 16 -17.94 -14.97 5.57
N PHE A 17 -17.38 -13.77 5.71
CA PHE A 17 -17.75 -12.74 6.70
C PHE A 17 -18.58 -11.61 6.11
N ASN A 18 -19.10 -11.79 4.89
CA ASN A 18 -19.91 -10.82 4.15
C ASN A 18 -19.18 -9.48 3.84
N ARG A 19 -17.82 -9.52 3.76
CA ARG A 19 -17.02 -8.38 3.32
C ARG A 19 -16.86 -8.37 1.81
N LYS A 20 -17.22 -7.25 1.16
CA LYS A 20 -17.07 -7.07 -0.28
C LYS A 20 -15.66 -6.59 -0.61
N HIS A 21 -14.97 -7.32 -1.50
CA HIS A 21 -13.59 -7.01 -1.92
C HIS A 21 -13.59 -6.32 -3.28
N ASN A 22 -13.53 -5.00 -3.28
CA ASN A 22 -13.54 -4.16 -4.48
C ASN A 22 -12.25 -3.37 -4.70
N TYR A 23 -11.22 -3.64 -3.91
CA TYR A 23 -9.92 -2.96 -3.98
C TYR A 23 -8.79 -3.97 -4.18
N LEU A 24 -8.14 -3.92 -5.35
CA LEU A 24 -6.99 -4.76 -5.69
C LEU A 24 -5.69 -3.96 -5.60
N ARG A 25 -4.67 -4.53 -4.96
CA ARG A 25 -3.29 -4.04 -5.03
C ARG A 25 -2.50 -4.99 -5.94
N ILE A 26 -1.82 -4.45 -6.93
CA ILE A 26 -0.99 -5.22 -7.87
C ILE A 26 0.46 -4.83 -7.65
N SER A 27 1.29 -5.79 -7.26
CA SER A 27 2.74 -5.65 -7.26
C SER A 27 3.23 -5.84 -8.69
N LEU A 28 3.90 -4.82 -9.24
CA LEU A 28 4.43 -4.89 -10.62
C LEU A 28 5.78 -5.60 -10.66
N THR A 29 6.53 -5.55 -9.58
CA THR A 29 7.87 -6.11 -9.43
C THR A 29 8.26 -6.19 -7.96
N ASP A 30 9.13 -7.10 -7.61
CA ASP A 30 9.82 -7.14 -6.32
C ASP A 30 11.11 -6.29 -6.32
N SER A 31 11.57 -5.83 -7.49
CA SER A 31 12.75 -4.98 -7.60
C SER A 31 12.50 -3.57 -7.09
N CYS A 32 13.45 -3.00 -6.37
CA CYS A 32 13.44 -1.63 -5.88
C CYS A 32 14.81 -0.98 -6.03
N ASN A 33 14.83 0.31 -6.32
CA ASN A 33 16.07 1.09 -6.39
C ASN A 33 16.52 1.63 -5.00
N PHE A 34 15.69 1.49 -3.96
CA PHE A 34 16.04 1.73 -2.56
C PHE A 34 16.37 0.43 -1.84
N ARG A 35 16.97 0.54 -0.63
CA ARG A 35 17.32 -0.58 0.27
C ARG A 35 16.90 -0.24 1.70
N CYS A 36 15.58 0.04 1.87
CA CYS A 36 15.07 0.44 3.18
C CYS A 36 15.30 -0.66 4.22
N THR A 37 15.87 -0.29 5.35
CA THR A 37 16.34 -1.21 6.40
C THR A 37 15.23 -2.07 7.01
N TYR A 38 13.98 -1.62 6.94
CA TYR A 38 12.81 -2.34 7.45
C TYR A 38 12.09 -3.16 6.38
N CYS A 39 12.40 -2.94 5.08
CA CYS A 39 11.77 -3.63 3.95
C CYS A 39 12.72 -4.69 3.33
N MET A 40 13.99 -4.33 3.21
CA MET A 40 15.07 -5.17 2.68
C MET A 40 16.29 -5.08 3.60
N PRO A 41 16.24 -5.72 4.77
CA PRO A 41 17.37 -5.70 5.71
C PRO A 41 18.59 -6.47 5.18
N ASP A 42 18.37 -7.45 4.30
CA ASP A 42 19.45 -8.17 3.62
C ASP A 42 19.88 -7.42 2.35
N GLU A 43 21.15 -7.05 2.28
CA GLU A 43 21.74 -6.39 1.11
C GLU A 43 21.83 -7.30 -0.12
N HIS A 44 21.83 -8.62 0.08
CA HIS A 44 21.91 -9.64 -0.97
C HIS A 44 20.54 -10.14 -1.43
N GLN A 45 19.50 -9.29 -1.38
CA GLN A 45 18.17 -9.65 -1.82
C GLN A 45 18.17 -10.20 -3.25
N HIS A 46 17.69 -11.43 -3.41
CA HIS A 46 17.45 -12.02 -4.72
C HIS A 46 16.09 -11.62 -5.24
N PHE A 47 16.08 -10.96 -6.40
CA PHE A 47 14.83 -10.59 -7.08
C PHE A 47 14.38 -11.70 -8.03
N LEU A 48 13.07 -11.71 -8.28
CA LEU A 48 12.50 -12.65 -9.25
C LEU A 48 13.13 -12.46 -10.65
N PRO A 49 13.48 -13.54 -11.33
CA PRO A 49 13.91 -13.46 -12.72
C PRO A 49 12.75 -12.96 -13.60
N HIS A 50 13.08 -12.22 -14.64
CA HIS A 50 12.10 -11.54 -15.51
C HIS A 50 10.98 -12.45 -16.04
N ASN A 51 11.29 -13.70 -16.35
CA ASN A 51 10.32 -14.70 -16.86
C ASN A 51 9.33 -15.19 -15.79
N LYS A 52 9.55 -14.89 -14.51
CA LYS A 52 8.61 -15.15 -13.41
C LYS A 52 7.67 -13.99 -13.15
N LEU A 53 8.00 -12.81 -13.62
CA LEU A 53 7.12 -11.64 -13.48
C LEU A 53 5.97 -11.73 -14.49
N MET A 54 4.82 -11.16 -14.10
CA MET A 54 3.71 -10.95 -15.04
C MET A 54 4.14 -9.97 -16.14
N THR A 55 3.80 -10.25 -17.39
CA THR A 55 3.88 -9.28 -18.50
C THR A 55 2.78 -8.23 -18.40
N ALA A 56 2.88 -7.14 -19.17
CA ALA A 56 1.83 -6.11 -19.23
C ALA A 56 0.48 -6.70 -19.69
N ASP A 57 0.51 -7.63 -20.66
CA ASP A 57 -0.69 -8.32 -21.15
C ASP A 57 -1.33 -9.19 -20.07
N GLU A 58 -0.53 -9.95 -19.31
CA GLU A 58 -1.02 -10.80 -18.22
C GLU A 58 -1.59 -9.96 -17.07
N ILE A 59 -0.96 -8.83 -16.72
CA ILE A 59 -1.47 -7.88 -15.72
C ILE A 59 -2.83 -7.33 -16.17
N GLU A 60 -2.96 -6.92 -17.43
CA GLU A 60 -4.23 -6.42 -17.98
C GLU A 60 -5.32 -7.49 -17.94
N GLN A 61 -5.01 -8.73 -18.36
CA GLN A 61 -5.96 -9.83 -18.37
C GLN A 61 -6.45 -10.16 -16.96
N LEU A 62 -5.55 -10.32 -15.99
CA LEU A 62 -5.92 -10.57 -14.60
C LEU A 62 -6.73 -9.40 -14.02
N ALA A 63 -6.31 -8.16 -14.26
CA ALA A 63 -7.04 -6.99 -13.80
C ALA A 63 -8.47 -6.95 -14.37
N LYS A 64 -8.68 -7.27 -15.66
CA LYS A 64 -10.01 -7.39 -16.28
C LYS A 64 -10.89 -8.42 -15.57
N ILE A 65 -10.33 -9.56 -15.20
CA ILE A 65 -11.09 -10.59 -14.47
C ILE A 65 -11.55 -10.03 -13.12
N PHE A 66 -10.67 -9.39 -12.34
CA PHE A 66 -11.03 -8.76 -11.08
C PHE A 66 -12.09 -7.65 -11.23
N VAL A 67 -11.97 -6.82 -12.28
CA VAL A 67 -12.95 -5.76 -12.59
C VAL A 67 -14.32 -6.35 -12.90
N ASN A 68 -14.37 -7.44 -13.67
CA ASN A 68 -15.61 -8.16 -13.95
C ASN A 68 -16.28 -8.70 -12.68
N HIS A 69 -15.52 -9.01 -11.64
CA HIS A 69 -16.00 -9.38 -10.31
C HIS A 69 -16.31 -8.20 -9.38
N GLY A 70 -16.28 -6.96 -9.89
CA GLY A 70 -16.68 -5.76 -9.15
C GLY A 70 -15.54 -5.02 -8.45
N VAL A 71 -14.28 -5.30 -8.78
CA VAL A 71 -13.15 -4.45 -8.39
C VAL A 71 -13.25 -3.13 -9.15
N ASN A 72 -13.30 -2.03 -8.42
CA ASN A 72 -13.39 -0.68 -8.98
C ASN A 72 -12.24 0.24 -8.57
N LYS A 73 -11.29 -0.30 -7.79
CA LYS A 73 -10.09 0.41 -7.34
C LYS A 73 -8.87 -0.50 -7.49
N ILE A 74 -7.85 -0.02 -8.21
CA ILE A 74 -6.57 -0.72 -8.38
C ILE A 74 -5.45 0.19 -7.90
N ARG A 75 -4.53 -0.36 -7.08
CA ARG A 75 -3.32 0.33 -6.68
C ARG A 75 -2.10 -0.42 -7.17
N LEU A 76 -1.29 0.25 -7.94
CA LEU A 76 0.00 -0.24 -8.38
C LEU A 76 1.03 -0.06 -7.26
N THR A 77 1.74 -1.12 -6.99
CA THR A 77 2.79 -1.22 -5.97
C THR A 77 3.94 -2.08 -6.50
N GLY A 78 4.78 -2.57 -5.62
CA GLY A 78 5.88 -3.48 -5.90
C GLY A 78 6.96 -3.32 -4.86
N GLY A 79 8.19 -3.57 -5.25
CA GLY A 79 9.32 -2.93 -4.63
C GLY A 79 9.21 -1.43 -4.95
N GLU A 80 9.61 -1.04 -6.17
CA GLU A 80 9.26 0.25 -6.73
C GLU A 80 8.63 0.06 -8.12
N PRO A 81 7.34 0.39 -8.32
CA PRO A 81 6.66 0.11 -9.57
C PRO A 81 7.28 0.82 -10.77
N MET A 82 7.83 2.02 -10.57
CA MET A 82 8.40 2.86 -11.63
C MET A 82 9.78 2.40 -12.12
N VAL A 83 10.40 1.37 -11.52
CA VAL A 83 11.64 0.78 -12.09
C VAL A 83 11.37 -0.15 -13.26
N ARG A 84 10.11 -0.61 -13.44
CA ARG A 84 9.75 -1.41 -14.60
C ARG A 84 9.81 -0.59 -15.88
N LYS A 85 10.45 -1.15 -16.91
CA LYS A 85 10.61 -0.47 -18.21
C LYS A 85 9.28 -0.25 -18.92
N ASP A 86 8.33 -1.18 -18.76
CA ASP A 86 6.98 -1.14 -19.34
C ASP A 86 5.93 -0.50 -18.43
N PHE A 87 6.34 0.22 -17.37
CA PHE A 87 5.44 0.87 -16.41
C PHE A 87 4.41 1.79 -17.08
N ALA A 88 4.85 2.59 -18.08
CA ALA A 88 3.95 3.48 -18.81
C ALA A 88 2.89 2.71 -19.62
N ASP A 89 3.27 1.60 -20.28
CA ASP A 89 2.35 0.74 -21.00
C ASP A 89 1.32 0.10 -20.06
N ILE A 90 1.78 -0.43 -18.91
CA ILE A 90 0.89 -1.02 -17.90
C ILE A 90 -0.16 0.00 -17.42
N ILE A 91 0.24 1.22 -17.05
CA ILE A 91 -0.70 2.27 -16.62
C ILE A 91 -1.71 2.57 -17.73
N THR A 92 -1.25 2.75 -18.96
CA THR A 92 -2.12 3.10 -20.10
C THR A 92 -3.14 1.98 -20.39
N ARG A 93 -2.79 0.73 -20.21
CA ARG A 93 -3.70 -0.40 -20.34
C ARG A 93 -4.73 -0.44 -19.22
N LEU A 94 -4.29 -0.29 -17.97
CA LEU A 94 -5.17 -0.34 -16.80
C LEU A 94 -6.10 0.87 -16.70
N ALA A 95 -5.69 2.04 -17.15
CA ALA A 95 -6.54 3.24 -17.21
C ALA A 95 -7.79 3.04 -18.09
N LYS A 96 -7.72 2.14 -19.09
CA LYS A 96 -8.87 1.81 -19.96
C LYS A 96 -9.92 0.94 -19.27
N LEU A 97 -9.65 0.40 -18.08
CA LEU A 97 -10.56 -0.49 -17.35
C LEU A 97 -11.66 0.25 -16.56
N ASN A 98 -11.69 1.59 -16.64
CA ASN A 98 -12.66 2.42 -15.93
C ASN A 98 -12.72 2.16 -14.41
N VAL A 99 -11.54 2.09 -13.78
CA VAL A 99 -11.34 1.93 -12.34
C VAL A 99 -10.58 3.10 -11.75
N GLU A 100 -10.72 3.36 -10.46
CA GLU A 100 -9.83 4.29 -9.76
C GLU A 100 -8.42 3.71 -9.71
N LEU A 101 -7.50 4.27 -10.52
CA LEU A 101 -6.11 3.83 -10.58
C LEU A 101 -5.22 4.68 -9.69
N LEU A 102 -4.49 4.03 -8.79
CA LEU A 102 -3.67 4.65 -7.75
C LEU A 102 -2.25 4.06 -7.75
N ILE A 103 -1.31 4.79 -7.18
CA ILE A 103 0.10 4.36 -7.11
C ILE A 103 0.62 4.52 -5.70
N THR A 104 1.47 3.58 -5.28
CA THR A 104 2.39 3.73 -4.14
C THR A 104 3.81 3.65 -4.67
N THR A 105 4.65 4.62 -4.36
CA THR A 105 6.02 4.77 -4.86
C THR A 105 6.94 5.34 -3.79
N ASN A 106 8.23 5.08 -3.89
CA ASN A 106 9.25 5.78 -3.11
C ASN A 106 9.54 7.22 -3.60
N GLY A 107 8.86 7.65 -4.65
CA GLY A 107 8.91 9.01 -5.16
C GLY A 107 10.13 9.37 -6.01
N SER A 108 11.17 8.54 -6.07
CA SER A 108 12.45 8.91 -6.72
C SER A 108 12.38 9.03 -8.24
N LEU A 109 11.39 8.40 -8.88
CA LEU A 109 11.28 8.31 -10.35
C LEU A 109 10.09 9.09 -10.95
N ILE A 110 9.30 9.79 -10.14
CA ILE A 110 8.09 10.49 -10.57
C ILE A 110 8.37 11.45 -11.75
N HIS A 111 9.48 12.20 -11.70
CA HIS A 111 9.85 13.14 -12.78
C HIS A 111 9.97 12.48 -14.17
N LYS A 112 10.26 11.18 -14.22
CA LYS A 112 10.35 10.43 -15.48
C LYS A 112 8.98 10.01 -16.04
N HIS A 113 7.97 10.00 -15.17
CA HIS A 113 6.63 9.45 -15.49
C HIS A 113 5.50 10.45 -15.30
N ILE A 114 5.79 11.72 -14.95
CA ILE A 114 4.75 12.70 -14.62
C ILE A 114 3.75 12.89 -15.76
N ALA A 115 4.22 12.96 -17.01
CA ALA A 115 3.35 13.05 -18.18
C ALA A 115 2.41 11.85 -18.28
N THR A 116 2.96 10.62 -18.14
CA THR A 116 2.17 9.38 -18.13
C THR A 116 1.11 9.37 -17.03
N LEU A 117 1.44 9.85 -15.81
CA LEU A 117 0.50 9.92 -14.70
C LEU A 117 -0.68 10.86 -15.03
N ILE A 118 -0.40 12.02 -15.59
CA ILE A 118 -1.40 13.03 -15.96
C ILE A 118 -2.29 12.52 -17.10
N GLU A 119 -1.70 12.03 -18.18
CA GLU A 119 -2.40 11.51 -19.36
C GLU A 119 -3.34 10.36 -19.05
N ASN A 120 -3.03 9.56 -18.04
CA ASN A 120 -3.84 8.42 -17.62
C ASN A 120 -4.72 8.71 -16.37
N GLY A 121 -4.90 9.99 -16.03
CA GLY A 121 -5.87 10.42 -15.01
C GLY A 121 -5.50 10.00 -13.58
N ILE A 122 -4.21 9.80 -13.27
CA ILE A 122 -3.77 9.50 -11.91
C ILE A 122 -3.96 10.75 -11.03
N SER A 123 -4.99 10.74 -10.22
CA SER A 123 -5.38 11.89 -9.38
C SER A 123 -4.77 11.85 -7.97
N SER A 124 -4.17 10.74 -7.55
CA SER A 124 -3.58 10.59 -6.22
C SER A 124 -2.42 9.60 -6.19
N VAL A 125 -1.34 10.00 -5.54
CA VAL A 125 -0.12 9.20 -5.35
C VAL A 125 0.19 9.07 -3.86
N ASN A 126 0.51 7.85 -3.42
CA ASN A 126 1.12 7.63 -2.12
C ASN A 126 2.65 7.65 -2.29
N VAL A 127 3.32 8.56 -1.60
CA VAL A 127 4.79 8.65 -1.57
C VAL A 127 5.28 8.15 -0.22
N SER A 128 6.19 7.17 -0.23
CA SER A 128 6.85 6.70 0.99
C SER A 128 8.00 7.65 1.32
N LEU A 129 7.94 8.28 2.51
CA LEU A 129 8.94 9.21 3.01
C LEU A 129 9.02 9.05 4.54
N ASP A 130 10.03 8.34 5.01
CA ASP A 130 10.13 7.92 6.42
C ASP A 130 10.89 8.92 7.30
N SER A 131 11.47 9.96 6.70
CA SER A 131 12.16 11.04 7.42
C SER A 131 12.19 12.30 6.57
N LEU A 132 12.15 13.46 7.22
CA LEU A 132 12.34 14.80 6.64
C LEU A 132 13.79 15.28 6.74
N LYS A 133 14.65 14.53 7.46
CA LYS A 133 16.08 14.83 7.61
C LYS A 133 16.88 14.04 6.58
N PRO A 134 17.61 14.70 5.64
CA PRO A 134 18.35 14.01 4.58
C PRO A 134 19.28 12.90 5.07
N SER A 135 19.97 13.12 6.20
CA SER A 135 20.87 12.13 6.79
C SER A 135 20.12 10.90 7.32
N THR A 136 19.00 11.09 8.01
CA THR A 136 18.15 9.99 8.50
C THR A 136 17.50 9.24 7.34
N PHE A 137 17.03 9.98 6.33
CA PHE A 137 16.50 9.38 5.11
C PHE A 137 17.53 8.47 4.43
N GLU A 138 18.77 8.94 4.27
CA GLU A 138 19.86 8.14 3.69
C GLU A 138 20.18 6.90 4.53
N GLN A 139 20.22 7.04 5.85
CA GLN A 139 20.42 5.90 6.77
C GLN A 139 19.33 4.85 6.64
N LEU A 140 18.04 5.26 6.52
CA LEU A 140 16.89 4.37 6.41
C LEU A 140 16.81 3.71 5.04
N THR A 141 17.01 4.46 3.97
CA THR A 141 16.81 4.00 2.57
C THR A 141 18.08 3.47 1.92
N LYS A 142 19.25 3.69 2.53
CA LYS A 142 20.58 3.42 1.97
C LYS A 142 20.82 4.13 0.63
N ARG A 143 20.18 5.31 0.46
CA ARG A 143 20.27 6.10 -0.78
C ARG A 143 20.23 7.60 -0.46
N ASN A 144 21.20 8.34 -0.97
CA ASN A 144 21.20 9.80 -0.93
C ASN A 144 20.29 10.35 -2.04
N GLN A 145 18.97 10.32 -1.82
CA GLN A 145 17.96 10.70 -2.82
C GLN A 145 16.87 11.62 -2.22
N PHE A 146 17.05 12.13 -1.00
CA PHE A 146 16.05 12.95 -0.32
C PHE A 146 15.58 14.13 -1.18
N GLU A 147 16.52 14.96 -1.65
CA GLU A 147 16.22 16.13 -2.47
C GLU A 147 15.44 15.78 -3.74
N LYS A 148 15.77 14.65 -4.38
CA LYS A 148 15.04 14.19 -5.56
C LYS A 148 13.60 13.80 -5.22
N VAL A 149 13.39 13.08 -4.13
CA VAL A 149 12.03 12.71 -3.68
C VAL A 149 11.24 13.95 -3.32
N TRP A 150 11.85 14.89 -2.59
CA TRP A 150 11.22 16.14 -2.20
C TRP A 150 10.80 16.99 -3.42
N ASN A 151 11.70 17.16 -4.39
CA ASN A 151 11.41 17.86 -5.64
C ASN A 151 10.30 17.18 -6.44
N ASN A 152 10.24 15.86 -6.43
CA ASN A 152 9.16 15.10 -7.06
C ASN A 152 7.82 15.25 -6.32
N ILE A 153 7.81 15.40 -4.99
CA ILE A 153 6.61 15.77 -4.23
C ILE A 153 6.11 17.15 -4.67
N GLN A 154 7.01 18.15 -4.77
CA GLN A 154 6.64 19.47 -5.26
C GLN A 154 6.12 19.43 -6.71
N LEU A 155 6.72 18.61 -7.56
CA LEU A 155 6.25 18.39 -8.94
C LEU A 155 4.81 17.86 -8.98
N LEU A 156 4.47 16.88 -8.13
CA LEU A 156 3.09 16.39 -8.04
C LEU A 156 2.11 17.47 -7.58
N LEU A 157 2.49 18.28 -6.58
CA LEU A 157 1.66 19.40 -6.10
C LEU A 157 1.40 20.42 -7.21
N ASN A 158 2.43 20.80 -7.98
CA ASN A 158 2.32 21.72 -9.09
C ASN A 158 1.36 21.24 -10.20
N HIS A 159 1.16 19.94 -10.31
CA HIS A 159 0.21 19.33 -11.23
C HIS A 159 -1.14 18.98 -10.59
N ASN A 160 -1.43 19.48 -9.37
CA ASN A 160 -2.68 19.23 -8.63
C ASN A 160 -2.96 17.73 -8.38
N ILE A 161 -1.92 16.89 -8.33
CA ILE A 161 -2.04 15.48 -7.95
C ILE A 161 -2.03 15.39 -6.44
N ARG A 162 -3.09 14.81 -5.86
CA ARG A 162 -3.22 14.66 -4.40
C ARG A 162 -2.12 13.73 -3.87
N ILE A 163 -1.46 14.16 -2.81
CA ILE A 163 -0.35 13.43 -2.21
C ILE A 163 -0.75 12.88 -0.85
N LYS A 164 -0.44 11.60 -0.64
CA LYS A 164 -0.44 10.98 0.67
C LYS A 164 1.00 10.55 1.00
N ILE A 165 1.61 11.18 1.99
CA ILE A 165 2.93 10.79 2.48
C ILE A 165 2.73 9.64 3.47
N ASN A 166 3.42 8.53 3.26
CA ASN A 166 3.48 7.41 4.18
C ASN A 166 4.82 7.41 4.91
N ALA A 167 4.79 7.43 6.23
CA ALA A 167 5.95 7.25 7.09
C ALA A 167 5.74 6.02 7.98
N VAL A 168 6.67 5.08 7.94
CA VAL A 168 6.66 3.92 8.85
C VAL A 168 7.14 4.38 10.22
N ALA A 169 6.25 4.32 11.20
CA ALA A 169 6.52 4.75 12.56
C ALA A 169 7.21 3.62 13.34
N ILE A 170 8.52 3.77 13.53
CA ILE A 170 9.34 2.85 14.34
C ILE A 170 9.68 3.58 15.64
N HIS A 171 9.30 3.00 16.79
CA HIS A 171 9.60 3.51 18.11
C HIS A 171 11.11 3.75 18.30
N GLY A 172 11.47 4.86 18.91
CA GLY A 172 12.85 5.33 19.07
C GLY A 172 13.45 6.01 17.83
N LYS A 173 12.66 6.18 16.74
CA LYS A 173 13.13 6.82 15.51
C LYS A 173 12.24 7.96 15.03
N ILE A 174 10.91 7.73 14.97
CA ILE A 174 9.97 8.67 14.35
C ILE A 174 9.61 9.84 15.28
N GLU A 175 9.67 9.67 16.59
CA GLU A 175 9.17 10.62 17.59
C GLU A 175 9.75 12.02 17.41
N SER A 176 11.03 12.08 17.08
CA SER A 176 11.74 13.36 16.86
C SER A 176 11.39 14.08 15.57
N GLU A 177 10.53 13.49 14.72
CA GLU A 177 10.12 14.05 13.43
C GLU A 177 8.60 14.13 13.27
N ILE A 178 7.80 13.58 14.21
CA ILE A 178 6.32 13.61 14.12
C ILE A 178 5.84 15.05 13.95
N GLU A 179 6.32 15.98 14.78
CA GLU A 179 5.92 17.39 14.71
C GLU A 179 6.32 18.04 13.40
N ASP A 180 7.53 17.75 12.88
CA ASP A 180 7.99 18.25 11.58
C ASP A 180 7.08 17.79 10.45
N PHE A 181 6.67 16.51 10.44
CA PHE A 181 5.69 15.99 9.49
C PHE A 181 4.32 16.66 9.61
N ILE A 182 3.85 16.93 10.84
CA ILE A 182 2.60 17.66 11.07
C ILE A 182 2.72 19.09 10.58
N GLN A 183 3.85 19.75 10.81
CA GLN A 183 4.10 21.12 10.36
C GLN A 183 4.04 21.29 8.84
N LEU A 184 4.42 20.25 8.06
CA LEU A 184 4.25 20.28 6.61
C LEU A 184 2.80 20.49 6.18
N THR A 185 1.84 19.97 6.94
CA THR A 185 0.41 20.09 6.61
C THR A 185 -0.12 21.51 6.78
N LYS A 186 0.65 22.43 7.38
CA LYS A 186 0.24 23.83 7.61
C LYS A 186 0.04 24.58 6.29
N HIS A 187 0.96 24.40 5.36
CA HIS A 187 1.02 25.16 4.11
C HIS A 187 0.90 24.29 2.85
N LEU A 188 0.87 22.98 3.00
CA LEU A 188 0.80 22.04 1.89
C LEU A 188 -0.50 21.22 1.98
N PRO A 189 -1.28 21.10 0.89
CA PRO A 189 -2.51 20.30 0.85
C PRO A 189 -2.19 18.79 0.75
N ILE A 190 -1.35 18.30 1.65
CA ILE A 190 -0.91 16.91 1.73
C ILE A 190 -1.61 16.15 2.85
N HIS A 191 -1.61 14.83 2.74
CA HIS A 191 -2.13 13.95 3.77
C HIS A 191 -1.01 13.06 4.32
N VAL A 192 -0.48 13.37 5.51
CA VAL A 192 0.57 12.58 6.18
C VAL A 192 -0.05 11.38 6.87
N ARG A 193 0.54 10.20 6.71
CA ARG A 193 0.07 8.96 7.34
C ARG A 193 1.22 8.25 8.04
N PHE A 194 1.12 8.14 9.33
CA PHE A 194 2.01 7.33 10.14
C PHE A 194 1.48 5.89 10.16
N ILE A 195 2.34 4.94 9.83
CA ILE A 195 1.99 3.51 9.72
C ILE A 195 2.71 2.78 10.85
N GLU A 196 1.97 2.16 11.75
CA GLU A 196 2.56 1.30 12.78
C GLU A 196 3.45 0.23 12.17
N PHE A 197 4.62 0.00 12.77
CA PHE A 197 5.58 -0.97 12.28
C PHE A 197 5.03 -2.39 12.39
N MET A 198 5.03 -3.11 11.27
CA MET A 198 4.39 -4.42 11.13
C MET A 198 5.43 -5.53 10.94
N PRO A 199 5.14 -6.77 11.43
CA PRO A 199 6.03 -7.92 11.25
C PRO A 199 5.96 -8.48 9.83
N PHE A 200 7.13 -8.57 9.19
CA PHE A 200 7.35 -9.26 7.93
C PHE A 200 8.64 -10.08 8.01
N THR A 201 8.75 -11.10 7.18
CA THR A 201 9.96 -11.93 7.15
C THR A 201 11.21 -11.08 6.94
N GLY A 202 12.18 -11.26 7.83
CA GLY A 202 13.49 -10.60 7.78
C GLY A 202 13.55 -9.18 8.36
N ASN A 203 12.45 -8.51 8.70
CA ASN A 203 12.49 -7.10 9.10
C ASN A 203 12.83 -6.85 10.58
N HIS A 204 13.18 -7.91 11.33
CA HIS A 204 13.55 -7.84 12.74
C HIS A 204 12.53 -7.10 13.62
N TRP A 205 11.24 -7.28 13.30
CA TRP A 205 10.16 -6.72 14.09
C TRP A 205 10.14 -7.31 15.50
N ASN A 206 9.86 -6.45 16.46
CA ASN A 206 9.46 -6.83 17.81
C ASN A 206 8.45 -5.79 18.33
N LYS A 207 7.73 -6.12 19.40
CA LYS A 207 6.67 -5.25 19.95
C LYS A 207 7.20 -3.93 20.49
N GLU A 208 8.45 -3.88 20.97
CA GLU A 208 9.07 -2.68 21.51
C GLU A 208 9.39 -1.63 20.43
N LYS A 209 9.39 -2.03 19.15
CA LYS A 209 9.54 -1.11 18.01
C LYS A 209 8.21 -0.54 17.52
N VAL A 210 7.10 -0.97 18.10
CA VAL A 210 5.77 -0.41 17.76
C VAL A 210 5.56 0.84 18.62
N ILE A 211 5.31 1.97 17.97
CA ILE A 211 4.71 3.15 18.59
C ILE A 211 3.26 3.21 18.14
N THR A 212 2.35 3.25 19.09
CA THR A 212 0.91 3.22 18.84
C THR A 212 0.39 4.56 18.33
N ALA A 213 -0.79 4.54 17.71
CA ALA A 213 -1.47 5.77 17.29
C ALA A 213 -1.75 6.71 18.45
N ASP A 214 -2.09 6.19 19.63
CA ASP A 214 -2.40 6.99 20.82
C ASP A 214 -1.13 7.70 21.31
N GLU A 215 0.00 6.99 21.41
CA GLU A 215 1.30 7.59 21.76
C GLU A 215 1.73 8.67 20.75
N MET A 216 1.57 8.42 19.45
CA MET A 216 1.87 9.42 18.42
C MET A 216 0.93 10.64 18.51
N LEU A 217 -0.36 10.42 18.79
CA LEU A 217 -1.34 11.50 18.96
C LEU A 217 -1.05 12.33 20.20
N GLU A 218 -0.59 11.73 21.30
CA GLU A 218 -0.15 12.46 22.50
C GLU A 218 1.01 13.40 22.18
N ILE A 219 2.01 12.95 21.39
CA ILE A 219 3.11 13.82 20.93
C ILE A 219 2.56 15.00 20.14
N VAL A 220 1.66 14.75 19.18
CA VAL A 220 1.07 15.83 18.36
C VAL A 220 0.31 16.82 19.22
N ASN A 221 -0.49 16.35 20.18
CA ASN A 221 -1.34 17.20 21.02
C ASN A 221 -0.56 18.04 22.06
N GLN A 222 0.76 17.80 22.22
CA GLN A 222 1.60 18.67 23.06
C GLN A 222 1.74 20.07 22.45
N ASN A 223 1.73 20.18 21.11
CA ASN A 223 2.03 21.44 20.42
C ASN A 223 0.96 21.86 19.39
N PHE A 224 -0.06 21.01 19.13
CA PHE A 224 -1.07 21.27 18.11
C PHE A 224 -2.48 20.98 18.61
N ASP A 225 -3.41 21.90 18.37
CA ASP A 225 -4.84 21.66 18.58
C ASP A 225 -5.41 20.84 17.43
N THR A 226 -5.84 19.61 17.72
CA THR A 226 -6.30 18.67 16.70
C THR A 226 -7.80 18.38 16.79
N ILE A 227 -8.39 18.07 15.64
CA ILE A 227 -9.75 17.55 15.53
C ILE A 227 -9.75 16.20 14.85
N LYS A 228 -10.53 15.25 15.39
CA LYS A 228 -10.78 13.96 14.75
C LYS A 228 -11.73 14.17 13.59
N LEU A 229 -11.35 13.71 12.40
CA LEU A 229 -12.21 13.73 11.21
C LEU A 229 -13.01 12.42 11.11
N GLN A 230 -14.12 12.46 10.37
CA GLN A 230 -14.89 11.26 10.08
C GLN A 230 -14.08 10.32 9.17
N ASP A 231 -13.95 9.06 9.58
CA ASP A 231 -13.33 8.03 8.74
C ASP A 231 -14.38 7.51 7.74
N GLU A 232 -13.94 7.28 6.50
CA GLU A 232 -14.79 6.69 5.47
C GLU A 232 -14.86 5.17 5.65
N LYS A 233 -15.93 4.56 5.16
CA LYS A 233 -16.08 3.10 5.15
C LYS A 233 -14.89 2.45 4.42
N HIS A 234 -14.37 1.35 4.96
CA HIS A 234 -13.20 0.61 4.47
C HIS A 234 -11.85 1.35 4.57
N GLU A 235 -11.81 2.52 5.17
CA GLU A 235 -10.55 3.23 5.41
C GLU A 235 -9.75 2.57 6.53
N THR A 236 -8.42 2.56 6.35
CA THR A 236 -7.49 2.00 7.35
C THR A 236 -6.88 3.07 8.22
N ALA A 237 -6.99 4.30 7.77
CA ALA A 237 -6.36 5.45 8.39
C ALA A 237 -7.35 6.18 9.30
N LYS A 238 -7.00 6.41 10.55
CA LYS A 238 -7.72 7.25 11.49
C LYS A 238 -7.32 8.70 11.27
N LYS A 239 -8.22 9.50 10.69
CA LYS A 239 -7.92 10.84 10.18
C LYS A 239 -8.05 11.92 11.22
N TYR A 240 -7.12 12.87 11.18
CA TYR A 240 -7.10 14.07 12.03
C TYR A 240 -6.72 15.31 11.22
N LYS A 241 -7.01 16.47 11.75
CA LYS A 241 -6.58 17.75 11.21
C LYS A 241 -6.14 18.66 12.35
N VAL A 242 -5.04 19.39 12.15
CA VAL A 242 -4.68 20.51 13.01
C VAL A 242 -5.52 21.73 12.64
N ILE A 243 -6.04 22.43 13.61
CA ILE A 243 -6.83 23.66 13.38
C ILE A 243 -5.96 24.70 12.66
N GLY A 244 -6.45 25.24 11.57
CA GLY A 244 -5.70 26.22 10.74
C GLY A 244 -4.72 25.63 9.71
N HIS A 245 -4.52 24.33 9.64
CA HIS A 245 -3.70 23.70 8.62
C HIS A 245 -4.51 23.42 7.34
N GLU A 246 -3.85 23.47 6.17
CA GLU A 246 -4.46 23.10 4.88
C GLU A 246 -4.61 21.60 4.73
N GLY A 247 -3.55 20.85 4.99
CA GLY A 247 -3.50 19.41 4.90
C GLY A 247 -4.09 18.69 6.11
N THR A 248 -3.90 17.39 6.16
CA THR A 248 -4.41 16.50 7.20
C THR A 248 -3.38 15.44 7.56
N PHE A 249 -3.59 14.75 8.68
CA PHE A 249 -2.77 13.59 9.03
C PHE A 249 -3.61 12.40 9.49
N ALA A 250 -3.02 11.24 9.58
CA ALA A 250 -3.70 10.04 10.03
C ALA A 250 -2.74 8.98 10.57
N PHE A 251 -3.30 8.04 11.32
CA PHE A 251 -2.59 6.85 11.78
C PHE A 251 -3.18 5.59 11.16
N ILE A 252 -2.33 4.66 10.73
CA ILE A 252 -2.72 3.34 10.26
C ILE A 252 -2.40 2.35 11.39
N THR A 253 -3.44 2.00 12.13
CA THR A 253 -3.39 1.28 13.41
C THR A 253 -3.43 -0.24 13.24
N THR A 254 -2.58 -0.78 12.37
CA THR A 254 -2.64 -2.20 12.01
C THR A 254 -2.38 -3.12 13.21
N MET A 255 -1.51 -2.71 14.12
CA MET A 255 -1.10 -3.51 15.26
C MET A 255 -1.96 -3.22 16.49
N SER A 256 -2.12 -1.95 16.85
CA SER A 256 -2.81 -1.54 18.08
C SER A 256 -4.34 -1.60 17.98
N ASN A 257 -4.92 -1.24 16.83
CA ASN A 257 -6.38 -1.21 16.62
C ASN A 257 -6.75 -1.71 15.22
N GLN A 258 -7.05 -2.99 15.11
CA GLN A 258 -7.26 -3.68 13.85
C GLN A 258 -8.57 -3.25 13.15
N PHE A 259 -8.49 -3.09 11.82
CA PHE A 259 -9.62 -2.69 10.95
C PHE A 259 -10.06 -3.84 10.01
N CYS A 260 -9.85 -5.10 10.45
CA CYS A 260 -10.11 -6.28 9.62
C CYS A 260 -11.59 -6.50 9.28
N GLY A 261 -12.52 -6.07 10.16
CA GLY A 261 -13.96 -6.22 9.97
C GLY A 261 -14.51 -5.56 8.70
N GLU A 262 -13.90 -4.47 8.25
CA GLU A 262 -14.28 -3.74 7.03
C GLU A 262 -13.26 -3.86 5.88
N CYS A 263 -12.35 -4.84 5.95
CA CYS A 263 -11.30 -4.99 4.96
C CYS A 263 -11.85 -5.39 3.59
N ASN A 264 -11.66 -4.53 2.58
CA ASN A 264 -12.11 -4.76 1.19
C ASN A 264 -10.95 -5.08 0.21
N ARG A 265 -9.75 -5.39 0.73
CA ARG A 265 -8.52 -5.46 -0.08
C ARG A 265 -8.14 -6.87 -0.43
N LEU A 266 -7.66 -7.03 -1.68
CA LEU A 266 -6.95 -8.18 -2.19
C LEU A 266 -5.59 -7.74 -2.73
N ARG A 267 -4.67 -8.68 -2.87
CA ARG A 267 -3.33 -8.44 -3.42
C ARG A 267 -3.00 -9.43 -4.51
N LEU A 268 -2.30 -8.96 -5.53
CA LEU A 268 -1.69 -9.76 -6.57
C LEU A 268 -0.18 -9.49 -6.51
N THR A 269 0.62 -10.53 -6.26
CA THR A 269 2.08 -10.44 -6.20
C THR A 269 2.68 -10.25 -7.58
N ALA A 270 3.95 -9.87 -7.68
CA ALA A 270 4.64 -9.66 -8.96
C ALA A 270 4.72 -10.92 -9.83
N GLU A 271 4.70 -12.10 -9.21
CA GLU A 271 4.64 -13.40 -9.88
C GLU A 271 3.22 -13.93 -10.10
N GLY A 272 2.19 -13.07 -9.91
CA GLY A 272 0.80 -13.39 -10.23
C GLY A 272 0.09 -14.30 -9.24
N LYS A 273 0.52 -14.35 -7.98
CA LYS A 273 -0.20 -15.08 -6.93
C LYS A 273 -1.18 -14.15 -6.21
N ILE A 274 -2.42 -14.61 -6.00
CA ILE A 274 -3.40 -13.91 -5.17
C ILE A 274 -3.13 -14.16 -3.70
N LYS A 275 -3.13 -13.06 -2.93
CA LYS A 275 -3.02 -13.05 -1.48
C LYS A 275 -4.22 -12.30 -0.92
N ASN A 276 -5.11 -12.98 -0.20
CA ASN A 276 -6.37 -12.41 0.30
C ASN A 276 -6.19 -11.53 1.55
N CYS A 277 -5.07 -11.65 2.26
CA CYS A 277 -4.70 -10.84 3.42
C CYS A 277 -3.22 -10.46 3.39
N LEU A 278 -2.87 -9.29 3.92
CA LEU A 278 -1.48 -8.85 4.08
C LEU A 278 -0.65 -9.85 4.92
N PHE A 279 -1.28 -10.39 5.97
CA PHE A 279 -0.67 -11.35 6.89
C PHE A 279 -1.07 -12.81 6.61
N GLY A 280 -1.88 -13.08 5.59
CA GLY A 280 -2.24 -14.45 5.22
C GLY A 280 -1.02 -15.23 4.73
N LYS A 281 -0.90 -16.50 5.11
CA LYS A 281 0.16 -17.40 4.65
C LYS A 281 -0.16 -18.04 3.29
N ASP A 282 -1.45 -18.18 2.99
CA ASP A 282 -1.93 -18.90 1.82
C ASP A 282 -1.94 -18.00 0.58
N GLU A 283 -1.51 -18.56 -0.54
CA GLU A 283 -1.47 -17.93 -1.85
C GLU A 283 -1.89 -18.95 -2.91
N LEU A 284 -2.64 -18.48 -3.92
CA LEU A 284 -3.01 -19.29 -5.10
C LEU A 284 -2.42 -18.66 -6.35
N ASP A 285 -1.90 -19.49 -7.26
CA ASP A 285 -1.20 -19.04 -8.45
C ASP A 285 -2.19 -18.75 -9.59
N LEU A 286 -2.48 -17.48 -9.82
CA LEU A 286 -3.34 -17.03 -10.91
C LEU A 286 -2.61 -16.97 -12.25
N LEU A 287 -1.29 -16.68 -12.21
CA LEU A 287 -0.50 -16.57 -13.44
C LEU A 287 -0.31 -17.93 -14.10
N GLU A 288 -0.04 -18.96 -13.32
CA GLU A 288 0.08 -20.32 -13.84
C GLU A 288 -1.25 -20.79 -14.45
N ALA A 289 -2.37 -20.54 -13.76
CA ALA A 289 -3.71 -20.87 -14.25
C ALA A 289 -4.02 -20.11 -15.57
N LEU A 290 -3.71 -18.81 -15.62
CA LEU A 290 -3.91 -17.99 -16.82
C LEU A 290 -3.11 -18.55 -18.01
N ARG A 291 -1.83 -18.89 -17.80
CA ARG A 291 -0.94 -19.43 -18.83
C ARG A 291 -1.37 -20.82 -19.34
N LYS A 292 -2.07 -21.58 -18.48
CA LYS A 292 -2.64 -22.89 -18.84
C LYS A 292 -4.05 -22.79 -19.43
N ASN A 293 -4.62 -21.57 -19.55
CA ASN A 293 -6.02 -21.32 -19.92
C ASN A 293 -7.03 -21.99 -18.97
N GLU A 294 -6.69 -22.10 -17.69
CA GLU A 294 -7.59 -22.58 -16.65
C GLU A 294 -8.55 -21.46 -16.16
N ASP A 295 -9.60 -21.81 -15.43
CA ASP A 295 -10.56 -20.84 -14.90
C ASP A 295 -10.01 -20.06 -13.70
N VAL A 296 -9.35 -18.94 -13.98
CA VAL A 296 -8.81 -18.00 -12.98
C VAL A 296 -9.92 -17.46 -12.07
N SER A 297 -11.15 -17.31 -12.59
CA SER A 297 -12.28 -16.76 -11.84
C SER A 297 -12.63 -17.62 -10.62
N THR A 298 -12.71 -18.94 -10.81
CA THR A 298 -12.95 -19.88 -9.72
C THR A 298 -11.85 -19.83 -8.66
N ILE A 299 -10.58 -19.70 -9.05
CA ILE A 299 -9.45 -19.61 -8.12
C ILE A 299 -9.52 -18.33 -7.28
N ILE A 300 -9.90 -17.20 -7.89
CA ILE A 300 -10.10 -15.94 -7.17
C ILE A 300 -11.21 -16.08 -6.13
N LEU A 301 -12.37 -16.65 -6.51
CA LEU A 301 -13.50 -16.87 -5.59
C LEU A 301 -13.10 -17.78 -4.43
N GLN A 302 -12.38 -18.87 -4.70
CA GLN A 302 -11.86 -19.77 -3.67
C GLN A 302 -10.94 -19.03 -2.69
N SER A 303 -10.01 -18.21 -3.18
CA SER A 303 -9.13 -17.40 -2.34
C SER A 303 -9.92 -16.43 -1.46
N VAL A 304 -10.95 -15.79 -2.01
CA VAL A 304 -11.79 -14.85 -1.25
C VAL A 304 -12.57 -15.58 -0.15
N MET A 305 -13.16 -16.73 -0.46
CA MET A 305 -13.92 -17.53 0.52
C MET A 305 -13.06 -18.08 1.65
N SER A 306 -11.78 -18.35 1.40
CA SER A 306 -10.84 -18.83 2.43
C SER A 306 -10.25 -17.72 3.31
N LYS A 307 -10.64 -16.44 3.10
CA LYS A 307 -10.11 -15.32 3.88
C LYS A 307 -10.48 -15.39 5.34
N HIS A 308 -9.48 -15.25 6.22
CA HIS A 308 -9.71 -15.23 7.67
C HIS A 308 -10.40 -13.93 8.14
N ALA A 309 -11.10 -14.01 9.27
CA ALA A 309 -11.75 -12.85 9.89
C ALA A 309 -10.75 -11.74 10.22
N ILE A 310 -9.64 -12.10 10.84
CA ILE A 310 -8.67 -11.17 11.44
C ILE A 310 -7.25 -11.58 11.02
N MET A 311 -6.42 -10.61 10.60
CA MET A 311 -4.95 -10.68 10.47
C MET A 311 -4.41 -11.99 9.83
N GLY A 312 -5.13 -12.54 8.84
CA GLY A 312 -4.72 -13.77 8.14
C GLY A 312 -4.70 -15.02 9.03
N GLY A 313 -5.38 -14.99 10.21
CA GLY A 313 -5.42 -16.10 11.15
C GLY A 313 -4.16 -16.27 12.01
N GLN A 314 -3.23 -15.31 12.01
CA GLN A 314 -1.92 -15.46 12.66
C GLN A 314 -1.74 -14.67 13.97
N PHE A 315 -2.67 -13.76 14.32
CA PHE A 315 -2.55 -12.85 15.48
C PHE A 315 -3.73 -13.02 16.44
N ASN A 316 -4.03 -14.24 16.83
CA ASN A 316 -5.23 -14.57 17.61
C ASN A 316 -5.25 -13.96 19.01
N GLU A 317 -4.07 -13.74 19.61
CA GLU A 317 -3.90 -13.22 20.98
C GLU A 317 -3.51 -11.74 21.03
N GLY A 318 -3.53 -11.04 19.87
CA GLY A 318 -3.05 -9.65 19.74
C GLY A 318 -1.53 -9.54 19.59
N TYR A 319 -1.05 -8.37 19.16
CA TYR A 319 0.37 -8.20 18.82
C TYR A 319 1.31 -8.26 20.02
N ASN A 320 0.83 -7.91 21.22
CA ASN A 320 1.63 -7.94 22.46
C ASN A 320 2.10 -9.35 22.86
N TYR A 321 1.37 -10.37 22.43
CA TYR A 321 1.65 -11.77 22.71
C TYR A 321 2.17 -12.53 21.47
N THR A 322 2.31 -11.83 20.35
CA THR A 322 2.73 -12.45 19.10
C THR A 322 4.24 -12.63 19.04
N ASP A 323 4.66 -13.87 18.84
CA ASP A 323 6.03 -14.22 18.53
C ASP A 323 6.27 -14.04 17.03
N ALA A 324 7.01 -12.99 16.65
CA ALA A 324 7.29 -12.65 15.25
C ALA A 324 7.97 -13.80 14.47
N SER A 325 8.73 -14.67 15.16
CA SER A 325 9.42 -15.80 14.52
C SER A 325 8.46 -16.88 14.02
N LYS A 326 7.23 -16.91 14.54
CA LYS A 326 6.18 -17.86 14.17
C LYS A 326 5.26 -17.35 13.05
N ILE A 327 5.42 -16.08 12.65
CA ILE A 327 4.61 -15.49 11.57
C ILE A 327 5.15 -16.01 10.24
N VAL A 328 4.32 -16.76 9.53
CA VAL A 328 4.62 -17.24 8.17
C VAL A 328 4.13 -16.19 7.17
N ASN A 329 5.05 -15.40 6.64
CA ASN A 329 4.74 -14.39 5.65
C ASN A 329 5.94 -14.19 4.70
N ARG A 330 5.74 -13.49 3.61
CA ARG A 330 6.83 -13.01 2.74
C ARG A 330 7.45 -11.74 3.33
N SER A 331 8.60 -11.35 2.81
CA SER A 331 9.13 -10.00 3.00
C SER A 331 8.18 -8.96 2.40
N MET A 332 8.22 -7.72 2.90
CA MET A 332 7.31 -6.67 2.44
C MET A 332 7.46 -6.36 0.94
N ILE A 333 8.68 -6.44 0.42
CA ILE A 333 8.97 -6.17 -0.99
C ILE A 333 8.36 -7.21 -1.93
N GLU A 334 8.24 -8.46 -1.49
CA GLU A 334 7.65 -9.54 -2.28
C GLU A 334 6.12 -9.48 -2.30
N ILE A 335 5.50 -8.87 -1.28
CA ILE A 335 4.04 -8.71 -1.20
C ILE A 335 3.56 -7.50 -2.00
N GLY A 336 4.37 -6.48 -2.12
CA GLY A 336 4.02 -5.18 -2.67
C GLY A 336 3.38 -4.26 -1.63
N GLY A 337 4.15 -3.35 -1.13
CA GLY A 337 3.86 -2.42 -0.03
C GLY A 337 2.79 -1.37 -0.23
#